data_5ffd1f5ce2dd0c09ab83ffd498bc4753
#
_entry.id   5ffd1f5ce2dd0c09ab83ffd498bc4753
#
_cell.length_a   1.000
_cell.length_b   1.000
_cell.length_c   1.000
_cell.angle_alpha   90.00
_cell.angle_beta   90.00
_cell.angle_gamma   90.00
#
_symmetry.space_group_name_H-M   'P 1'
#
loop_
_entity.id
_entity.type
_entity.pdbx_description
1 polymer ?
#
loop_
_entity_poly.entity_id
_entity_poly.type
_entity_poly.pdbx_seq_one_letter_code
_entity_poly.pdbx_strand_id
1 'polypeptide(L)'
;MGTRVEADREFWSRVLTDGGTTTVPRWVRDPAAGTAEHEAAVPDDVAETVRGLVGRLGVPVSALLLAAHAKVLAALSGEPEVVTGYAAGVRGEPLPCRLAVPPGSWRSLVSIARHAEADVLAHREFPVDELRRELGAGQSPYEIVFGPRGPEDAPADEGVLDVRWSDRDGRLRLRLRHRTDVLDAAGAARIAGYHLTALRLLTADVDAEHAGQSLLSADEVREQLEGLAGPGRSLPDARAHEL
;
A
#
# COMPACT_ATOMS: atom_id res chain seq x y z
N MET A 1 -33.55 -6.78 -12.61
CA MET A 1 -32.91 -5.59 -11.99
C MET A 1 -32.69 -5.78 -10.48
N GLY A 2 -33.62 -6.40 -9.72
CA GLY A 2 -33.48 -6.62 -8.27
C GLY A 2 -32.26 -7.45 -7.85
N THR A 3 -32.00 -8.56 -8.50
CA THR A 3 -30.92 -9.49 -8.14
C THR A 3 -29.49 -8.91 -8.21
N ARG A 4 -29.22 -7.96 -9.12
CA ARG A 4 -27.92 -7.30 -9.23
C ARG A 4 -27.70 -6.32 -8.08
N VAL A 5 -28.68 -5.50 -7.79
CA VAL A 5 -28.63 -4.52 -6.68
C VAL A 5 -28.48 -5.23 -5.34
N GLU A 6 -29.13 -6.37 -5.15
CA GLU A 6 -28.97 -7.19 -3.93
C GLU A 6 -27.55 -7.77 -3.82
N ALA A 7 -26.99 -8.27 -4.92
CA ALA A 7 -25.62 -8.78 -4.96
C ALA A 7 -24.58 -7.67 -4.69
N ASP A 8 -24.78 -6.48 -5.30
CA ASP A 8 -23.93 -5.32 -5.05
C ASP A 8 -24.00 -4.89 -3.58
N ARG A 9 -25.21 -4.85 -2.99
CA ARG A 9 -25.40 -4.52 -1.58
C ARG A 9 -24.75 -5.54 -0.65
N GLU A 10 -24.90 -6.83 -0.93
CA GLU A 10 -24.28 -7.90 -0.14
C GLU A 10 -22.76 -7.82 -0.19
N PHE A 11 -22.20 -7.58 -1.37
CA PHE A 11 -20.76 -7.38 -1.54
C PHE A 11 -20.25 -6.22 -0.69
N TRP A 12 -20.85 -5.03 -0.82
CA TRP A 12 -20.41 -3.86 -0.08
C TRP A 12 -20.67 -3.95 1.41
N SER A 13 -21.78 -4.61 1.84
CA SER A 13 -22.02 -4.86 3.26
C SER A 13 -20.87 -5.65 3.88
N ARG A 14 -20.41 -6.71 3.23
CA ARG A 14 -19.24 -7.49 3.69
C ARG A 14 -17.98 -6.63 3.75
N VAL A 15 -17.67 -5.91 2.68
CA VAL A 15 -16.49 -5.05 2.63
C VAL A 15 -16.47 -4.01 3.75
N LEU A 16 -17.63 -3.46 4.11
CA LEU A 16 -17.76 -2.43 5.13
C LEU A 16 -17.82 -2.97 6.57
N THR A 17 -18.30 -4.20 6.77
CA THR A 17 -18.49 -4.79 8.11
C THR A 17 -17.37 -5.74 8.52
N ASP A 18 -16.69 -6.36 7.56
CA ASP A 18 -15.63 -7.33 7.85
C ASP A 18 -14.30 -6.62 8.11
N GLY A 19 -13.90 -6.51 9.37
CA GLY A 19 -12.56 -6.11 9.79
C GLY A 19 -12.33 -4.62 10.02
N GLY A 20 -11.07 -4.29 10.35
CA GLY A 20 -10.63 -2.96 10.77
C GLY A 20 -10.24 -2.04 9.62
N THR A 21 -9.82 -0.83 9.99
CA THR A 21 -9.23 0.16 9.09
C THR A 21 -7.72 0.04 9.13
N THR A 22 -7.07 0.00 7.96
CA THR A 22 -5.60 0.09 7.88
C THR A 22 -5.17 1.53 8.12
N THR A 23 -4.34 1.74 9.12
CA THR A 23 -3.86 3.06 9.52
C THR A 23 -2.42 3.30 9.07
N VAL A 24 -2.08 4.57 8.86
CA VAL A 24 -0.70 5.01 8.59
C VAL A 24 0.03 5.22 9.92
N PRO A 25 1.31 4.79 10.05
CA PRO A 25 2.12 5.14 11.20
C PRO A 25 2.21 6.66 11.39
N ARG A 26 2.17 7.12 12.63
CA ARG A 26 2.27 8.55 12.99
C ARG A 26 3.74 8.93 13.15
N TRP A 27 4.43 9.15 12.03
CA TRP A 27 5.86 9.46 11.97
C TRP A 27 6.09 10.97 11.81
N VAL A 28 5.73 11.70 12.83
CA VAL A 28 5.94 13.14 12.90
C VAL A 28 6.25 13.55 14.35
N ARG A 29 7.23 14.43 14.55
CA ARG A 29 7.60 14.92 15.89
C ARG A 29 6.82 16.17 16.25
N ASP A 30 6.69 17.11 15.31
CA ASP A 30 5.99 18.38 15.48
C ASP A 30 4.82 18.43 14.48
N PRO A 31 3.63 17.89 14.84
CA PRO A 31 2.50 17.82 13.93
C PRO A 31 1.99 19.24 13.61
N ALA A 32 1.98 19.58 12.33
CA ALA A 32 1.43 20.83 11.82
C ALA A 32 0.40 20.51 10.73
N ALA A 33 -0.78 21.12 10.83
CA ALA A 33 -1.83 20.89 9.84
C ALA A 33 -1.39 21.37 8.45
N GLY A 34 -1.55 20.52 7.45
CA GLY A 34 -1.20 20.80 6.06
C GLY A 34 -1.10 19.55 5.24
N THR A 35 -0.78 19.71 3.97
CA THR A 35 -0.49 18.61 3.04
C THR A 35 0.83 18.84 2.35
N ALA A 36 1.58 17.77 2.12
CA ALA A 36 2.82 17.79 1.34
C ALA A 36 2.84 16.64 0.35
N GLU A 37 3.74 16.72 -0.61
CA GLU A 37 3.91 15.72 -1.66
C GLU A 37 5.35 15.22 -1.68
N HIS A 38 5.50 13.95 -2.01
CA HIS A 38 6.77 13.31 -2.29
C HIS A 38 6.66 12.54 -3.61
N GLU A 39 7.59 12.74 -4.52
CA GLU A 39 7.65 12.00 -5.77
C GLU A 39 8.89 11.12 -5.82
N ALA A 40 8.73 9.92 -6.37
CA ALA A 40 9.81 8.99 -6.62
C ALA A 40 9.69 8.41 -8.04
N ALA A 41 10.79 8.45 -8.77
CA ALA A 41 10.87 7.80 -10.08
C ALA A 41 11.11 6.29 -9.89
N VAL A 42 10.39 5.46 -10.63
CA VAL A 42 10.72 4.03 -10.74
C VAL A 42 11.92 3.89 -11.67
N PRO A 43 12.97 3.14 -11.29
CA PRO A 43 14.09 2.86 -12.18
C PRO A 43 13.62 2.25 -13.50
N ASP A 44 14.23 2.64 -14.62
CA ASP A 44 13.79 2.26 -15.95
C ASP A 44 13.79 0.74 -16.17
N ASP A 45 14.78 0.04 -15.62
CA ASP A 45 14.88 -1.43 -15.66
C ASP A 45 13.72 -2.11 -14.91
N VAL A 46 13.30 -1.57 -13.77
CA VAL A 46 12.15 -2.06 -13.00
C VAL A 46 10.86 -1.79 -13.77
N ALA A 47 10.69 -0.58 -14.32
CA ALA A 47 9.51 -0.21 -15.11
C ALA A 47 9.37 -1.09 -16.36
N GLU A 48 10.46 -1.40 -17.05
CA GLU A 48 10.48 -2.30 -18.20
C GLU A 48 10.10 -3.73 -17.79
N THR A 49 10.64 -4.22 -16.67
CA THR A 49 10.30 -5.54 -16.13
C THR A 49 8.83 -5.62 -15.72
N VAL A 50 8.26 -4.57 -15.12
CA VAL A 50 6.81 -4.48 -14.82
C VAL A 50 5.99 -4.67 -16.09
N ARG A 51 6.33 -3.96 -17.19
CA ARG A 51 5.63 -4.10 -18.47
C ARG A 51 5.74 -5.51 -19.05
N GLY A 52 6.92 -6.12 -18.94
CA GLY A 52 7.14 -7.52 -19.35
C GLY A 52 6.29 -8.50 -18.53
N LEU A 53 6.16 -8.28 -17.22
CA LEU A 53 5.31 -9.12 -16.35
C LEU A 53 3.83 -9.00 -16.69
N VAL A 54 3.33 -7.80 -16.98
CA VAL A 54 1.95 -7.57 -17.45
C VAL A 54 1.62 -8.50 -18.61
N GLY A 55 2.50 -8.56 -19.62
CA GLY A 55 2.29 -9.43 -20.78
C GLY A 55 2.37 -10.93 -20.43
N ARG A 56 3.35 -11.32 -19.62
CA ARG A 56 3.56 -12.74 -19.25
C ARG A 56 2.48 -13.30 -18.34
N LEU A 57 1.96 -12.49 -17.42
CA LEU A 57 0.95 -12.91 -16.44
C LEU A 57 -0.49 -12.71 -16.97
N GLY A 58 -0.66 -11.92 -18.04
CA GLY A 58 -1.99 -11.56 -18.55
C GLY A 58 -2.82 -10.76 -17.53
N VAL A 59 -2.17 -9.90 -16.74
CA VAL A 59 -2.82 -9.06 -15.73
C VAL A 59 -2.63 -7.57 -16.04
N PRO A 60 -3.54 -6.68 -15.63
CA PRO A 60 -3.32 -5.25 -15.77
C PRO A 60 -2.16 -4.78 -14.89
N VAL A 61 -1.49 -3.69 -15.29
CA VAL A 61 -0.41 -3.10 -14.48
C VAL A 61 -0.90 -2.68 -13.10
N SER A 62 -2.15 -2.24 -12.98
CA SER A 62 -2.80 -1.90 -11.71
C SER A 62 -2.76 -3.03 -10.69
N ALA A 63 -2.93 -4.28 -11.11
CA ALA A 63 -2.86 -5.43 -10.21
C ALA A 63 -1.45 -5.65 -9.64
N LEU A 64 -0.38 -5.42 -10.44
CA LEU A 64 1.01 -5.49 -9.94
C LEU A 64 1.28 -4.37 -8.93
N LEU A 65 0.84 -3.15 -9.25
CA LEU A 65 1.00 -1.99 -8.39
C LEU A 65 0.19 -2.13 -7.08
N LEU A 66 -1.02 -2.67 -7.18
CA LEU A 66 -1.89 -2.92 -6.02
C LEU A 66 -1.32 -4.04 -5.12
N ALA A 67 -0.73 -5.08 -5.70
CA ALA A 67 -0.05 -6.13 -4.94
C ALA A 67 1.16 -5.58 -4.15
N ALA A 68 1.99 -4.75 -4.80
CA ALA A 68 3.09 -4.06 -4.12
C ALA A 68 2.57 -3.14 -3.01
N HIS A 69 1.49 -2.40 -3.26
CA HIS A 69 0.83 -1.54 -2.28
C HIS A 69 0.31 -2.34 -1.07
N ALA A 70 -0.40 -3.44 -1.31
CA ALA A 70 -0.91 -4.31 -0.25
C ALA A 70 0.23 -4.86 0.64
N LYS A 71 1.35 -5.28 0.04
CA LYS A 71 2.54 -5.72 0.79
C LYS A 71 3.11 -4.60 1.67
N VAL A 72 3.16 -3.37 1.16
CA VAL A 72 3.62 -2.20 1.94
C VAL A 72 2.68 -1.93 3.11
N LEU A 73 1.36 -1.93 2.87
CA LEU A 73 0.39 -1.72 3.94
C LEU A 73 0.45 -2.79 5.02
N ALA A 74 0.56 -4.06 4.63
CA ALA A 74 0.72 -5.17 5.58
C ALA A 74 2.01 -5.04 6.41
N ALA A 75 3.10 -4.57 5.81
CA ALA A 75 4.35 -4.32 6.53
C ALA A 75 4.25 -3.13 7.50
N LEU A 76 3.48 -2.08 7.15
CA LEU A 76 3.29 -0.90 7.99
C LEU A 76 2.30 -1.13 9.15
N SER A 77 1.24 -1.91 8.92
CA SER A 77 0.21 -2.19 9.92
C SER A 77 0.52 -3.42 10.77
N GLY A 78 1.30 -4.36 10.26
CA GLY A 78 1.50 -5.68 10.85
C GLY A 78 0.31 -6.63 10.65
N GLU A 79 -0.69 -6.24 9.87
CA GLU A 79 -1.92 -7.00 9.67
C GLU A 79 -1.85 -7.85 8.38
N PRO A 80 -2.39 -9.08 8.40
CA PRO A 80 -2.44 -9.96 7.23
C PRO A 80 -3.56 -9.58 6.24
N GLU A 81 -4.42 -8.64 6.59
CA GLU A 81 -5.47 -8.09 5.77
C GLU A 81 -5.43 -6.57 5.84
N VAL A 82 -5.47 -5.91 4.69
CA VAL A 82 -5.38 -4.46 4.60
C VAL A 82 -6.54 -3.87 3.80
N VAL A 83 -6.89 -2.63 4.13
CA VAL A 83 -7.94 -1.87 3.43
C VAL A 83 -7.36 -0.58 2.90
N THR A 84 -7.66 -0.28 1.63
CA THR A 84 -7.31 0.98 0.96
C THR A 84 -8.52 1.52 0.20
N GLY A 85 -8.64 2.82 0.06
CA GLY A 85 -9.56 3.42 -0.88
C GLY A 85 -9.03 3.26 -2.31
N TYR A 86 -9.70 2.50 -3.15
CA TYR A 86 -9.31 2.31 -4.55
C TYR A 86 -9.90 3.40 -5.43
N ALA A 87 -9.07 4.27 -5.98
CA ALA A 87 -9.48 5.29 -6.92
C ALA A 87 -9.59 4.71 -8.35
N ALA A 88 -10.79 4.28 -8.71
CA ALA A 88 -11.08 3.57 -9.96
C ALA A 88 -10.96 4.44 -11.24
N GLY A 89 -10.84 5.76 -11.11
CA GLY A 89 -10.81 6.68 -12.25
C GLY A 89 -10.49 8.12 -11.87
N VAL A 90 -10.62 9.01 -12.86
CA VAL A 90 -10.32 10.46 -12.74
C VAL A 90 -11.34 11.21 -11.86
N ARG A 91 -12.54 10.66 -11.72
CA ARG A 91 -13.66 11.27 -10.98
C ARG A 91 -14.38 10.19 -10.18
N GLY A 92 -14.83 10.53 -8.99
CA GLY A 92 -15.55 9.68 -8.06
C GLY A 92 -14.78 9.49 -6.76
N GLU A 93 -15.51 9.17 -5.69
CA GLU A 93 -14.91 8.84 -4.42
C GLU A 93 -14.18 7.49 -4.49
N PRO A 94 -13.06 7.32 -3.79
CA PRO A 94 -12.39 6.03 -3.71
C PRO A 94 -13.29 4.98 -3.06
N LEU A 95 -13.25 3.79 -3.61
CA LEU A 95 -14.05 2.67 -3.12
C LEU A 95 -13.23 1.80 -2.16
N PRO A 96 -13.81 1.33 -1.05
CA PRO A 96 -13.10 0.44 -0.13
C PRO A 96 -12.62 -0.82 -0.86
N CYS A 97 -11.32 -1.07 -0.87
CA CYS A 97 -10.70 -2.27 -1.43
C CYS A 97 -9.98 -3.03 -0.31
N ARG A 98 -10.47 -4.20 0.00
CA ARG A 98 -9.93 -5.10 1.01
C ARG A 98 -9.06 -6.15 0.35
N LEU A 99 -7.87 -6.37 0.90
CA LEU A 99 -6.83 -7.22 0.35
C LEU A 99 -6.25 -8.12 1.44
N ALA A 100 -6.41 -9.41 1.28
CA ALA A 100 -5.65 -10.39 2.09
C ALA A 100 -4.20 -10.44 1.60
N VAL A 101 -3.26 -10.53 2.54
CA VAL A 101 -1.82 -10.64 2.28
C VAL A 101 -1.27 -11.88 3.00
N PRO A 102 -1.77 -13.08 2.67
CA PRO A 102 -1.30 -14.31 3.28
C PRO A 102 0.15 -14.62 2.86
N PRO A 103 0.89 -15.41 3.66
CA PRO A 103 2.17 -15.95 3.21
C PRO A 103 2.03 -16.65 1.86
N GLY A 104 3.01 -16.46 0.96
CA GLY A 104 2.96 -17.02 -0.38
C GLY A 104 3.82 -16.25 -1.37
N SER A 105 3.73 -16.62 -2.65
CA SER A 105 4.50 -15.98 -3.71
C SER A 105 3.92 -14.62 -4.12
N TRP A 106 4.76 -13.75 -4.72
CA TRP A 106 4.28 -12.54 -5.36
C TRP A 106 3.21 -12.81 -6.42
N ARG A 107 3.32 -13.91 -7.15
CA ARG A 107 2.29 -14.34 -8.13
C ARG A 107 0.92 -14.53 -7.47
N SER A 108 0.89 -15.17 -6.30
CA SER A 108 -0.37 -15.36 -5.56
C SER A 108 -0.93 -14.03 -5.08
N LEU A 109 -0.08 -13.12 -4.57
CA LEU A 109 -0.50 -11.79 -4.15
C LEU A 109 -1.02 -10.94 -5.31
N VAL A 110 -0.37 -11.00 -6.49
CA VAL A 110 -0.86 -10.35 -7.72
C VAL A 110 -2.22 -10.90 -8.13
N SER A 111 -2.44 -12.22 -8.00
CA SER A 111 -3.75 -12.82 -8.28
C SER A 111 -4.82 -12.31 -7.32
N ILE A 112 -4.54 -12.22 -6.03
CA ILE A 112 -5.44 -11.66 -5.02
C ILE A 112 -5.77 -10.19 -5.36
N ALA A 113 -4.75 -9.38 -5.62
CA ALA A 113 -4.92 -7.97 -5.97
C ALA A 113 -5.78 -7.79 -7.24
N ARG A 114 -5.55 -8.61 -8.27
CA ARG A 114 -6.34 -8.60 -9.48
C ARG A 114 -7.82 -8.91 -9.23
N HIS A 115 -8.11 -9.92 -8.40
CA HIS A 115 -9.49 -10.28 -8.09
C HIS A 115 -10.17 -9.19 -7.27
N ALA A 116 -9.51 -8.67 -6.23
CA ALA A 116 -10.04 -7.58 -5.42
C ALA A 116 -10.34 -6.32 -6.27
N GLU A 117 -9.42 -5.95 -7.18
CA GLU A 117 -9.64 -4.86 -8.13
C GLU A 117 -10.84 -5.12 -9.04
N ALA A 118 -10.94 -6.33 -9.60
CA ALA A 118 -12.04 -6.70 -10.50
C ALA A 118 -13.40 -6.65 -9.77
N ASP A 119 -13.46 -7.12 -8.53
CA ASP A 119 -14.65 -7.11 -7.70
C ASP A 119 -15.09 -5.66 -7.38
N VAL A 120 -14.16 -4.80 -6.94
CA VAL A 120 -14.45 -3.38 -6.70
C VAL A 120 -14.99 -2.71 -7.97
N LEU A 121 -14.35 -2.96 -9.13
CA LEU A 121 -14.77 -2.38 -10.41
C LEU A 121 -16.11 -2.93 -10.90
N ALA A 122 -16.44 -4.18 -10.63
CA ALA A 122 -17.72 -4.79 -11.00
C ALA A 122 -18.89 -4.17 -10.24
N HIS A 123 -18.67 -3.76 -8.99
CA HIS A 123 -19.68 -3.21 -8.08
C HIS A 123 -19.61 -1.67 -7.92
N ARG A 124 -18.79 -0.97 -8.72
CA ARG A 124 -18.47 0.46 -8.56
C ARG A 124 -19.63 1.43 -8.71
N GLU A 125 -20.72 1.02 -9.39
CA GLU A 125 -21.91 1.88 -9.62
C GLU A 125 -22.88 1.89 -8.43
N PHE A 126 -22.61 1.06 -7.41
CA PHE A 126 -23.44 1.01 -6.20
C PHE A 126 -23.14 2.20 -5.29
N PRO A 127 -24.17 2.83 -4.66
CA PRO A 127 -24.00 4.00 -3.79
C PRO A 127 -23.45 3.57 -2.41
N VAL A 128 -22.15 3.29 -2.33
CA VAL A 128 -21.45 2.76 -1.15
C VAL A 128 -21.59 3.68 0.07
N ASP A 129 -21.58 5.00 -0.12
CA ASP A 129 -21.70 5.96 0.97
C ASP A 129 -23.10 5.99 1.61
N GLU A 130 -24.13 5.70 0.83
CA GLU A 130 -25.49 5.55 1.38
C GLU A 130 -25.54 4.31 2.28
N LEU A 131 -25.00 3.19 1.82
CA LEU A 131 -24.93 1.96 2.60
C LEU A 131 -24.09 2.16 3.87
N ARG A 132 -22.94 2.85 3.78
CA ARG A 132 -22.10 3.16 4.93
C ARG A 132 -22.86 3.93 6.01
N ARG A 133 -23.64 4.95 5.61
CA ARG A 133 -24.50 5.71 6.52
C ARG A 133 -25.62 4.86 7.13
N GLU A 134 -26.25 3.99 6.34
CA GLU A 134 -27.27 3.06 6.83
C GLU A 134 -26.72 2.08 7.87
N LEU A 135 -25.48 1.60 7.68
CA LEU A 135 -24.80 0.69 8.60
C LEU A 135 -24.24 1.40 9.85
N GLY A 136 -24.40 2.72 9.95
CA GLY A 136 -23.86 3.51 11.08
C GLY A 136 -22.34 3.61 11.11
N ALA A 137 -21.65 3.27 10.02
CA ALA A 137 -20.21 3.39 9.88
C ALA A 137 -19.83 4.86 9.59
N GLY A 138 -19.74 5.67 10.65
CA GLY A 138 -19.55 7.12 10.54
C GLY A 138 -18.18 7.59 10.06
N GLN A 139 -17.16 6.73 10.11
CA GLN A 139 -15.79 7.04 9.66
C GLN A 139 -15.48 6.39 8.31
N SER A 140 -14.51 6.98 7.58
CA SER A 140 -13.98 6.35 6.37
C SER A 140 -13.39 4.98 6.71
N PRO A 141 -13.68 3.92 5.92
CA PRO A 141 -13.12 2.59 6.16
C PRO A 141 -11.62 2.50 5.83
N TYR A 142 -11.01 3.58 5.35
CA TYR A 142 -9.60 3.65 4.99
C TYR A 142 -9.01 5.04 5.30
N GLU A 143 -7.74 5.08 5.67
CA GLU A 143 -6.94 6.31 5.77
C GLU A 143 -6.05 6.51 4.53
N ILE A 144 -5.89 5.48 3.72
CA ILE A 144 -4.97 5.42 2.61
C ILE A 144 -5.75 5.25 1.32
N VAL A 145 -5.45 6.07 0.33
CA VAL A 145 -6.03 5.97 -1.01
C VAL A 145 -4.96 5.47 -1.98
N PHE A 146 -5.35 4.55 -2.85
CA PHE A 146 -4.51 4.00 -3.91
C PHE A 146 -5.13 4.32 -5.27
N GLY A 147 -4.34 4.92 -6.16
CA GLY A 147 -4.72 5.18 -7.55
C GLY A 147 -3.70 4.63 -8.54
N PRO A 148 -4.03 3.56 -9.27
CA PRO A 148 -3.13 2.96 -10.24
C PRO A 148 -2.91 3.83 -11.48
N ARG A 149 -3.80 4.78 -11.70
CA ARG A 149 -3.75 5.81 -12.75
C ARG A 149 -4.48 7.04 -12.27
N GLY A 150 -3.88 8.18 -12.36
CA GLY A 150 -4.56 9.42 -12.01
C GLY A 150 -3.93 10.63 -12.70
N PRO A 151 -4.71 11.69 -12.98
CA PRO A 151 -4.13 12.97 -13.32
C PRO A 151 -3.35 13.49 -12.12
N GLU A 152 -2.29 14.23 -12.39
CA GLU A 152 -1.49 14.87 -11.35
C GLU A 152 -2.31 15.82 -10.45
N ASP A 153 -3.39 16.36 -10.99
CA ASP A 153 -4.26 17.37 -10.37
C ASP A 153 -5.54 16.78 -9.74
N ALA A 154 -5.59 15.45 -9.48
CA ALA A 154 -6.74 14.91 -8.76
C ALA A 154 -6.85 15.58 -7.38
N PRO A 155 -8.05 16.09 -7.01
CA PRO A 155 -8.24 16.68 -5.69
C PRO A 155 -7.84 15.65 -4.63
N ALA A 156 -7.27 16.14 -3.52
CA ALA A 156 -6.96 15.29 -2.39
C ALA A 156 -8.26 14.75 -1.83
N ASP A 157 -8.35 13.44 -1.77
CA ASP A 157 -9.35 12.81 -0.94
C ASP A 157 -9.04 13.13 0.54
N GLU A 158 -10.04 13.02 1.40
CA GLU A 158 -9.92 13.30 2.85
C GLU A 158 -9.01 12.31 3.59
N GLY A 159 -8.28 11.46 2.85
CA GLY A 159 -7.34 10.47 3.38
C GLY A 159 -6.10 11.09 4.02
N VAL A 160 -5.41 10.29 4.82
CA VAL A 160 -4.13 10.64 5.44
C VAL A 160 -2.98 10.52 4.44
N LEU A 161 -3.05 9.52 3.57
CA LEU A 161 -2.03 9.22 2.56
C LEU A 161 -2.71 8.86 1.23
N ASP A 162 -2.36 9.57 0.17
CA ASP A 162 -2.77 9.27 -1.20
C ASP A 162 -1.55 8.78 -2.01
N VAL A 163 -1.64 7.58 -2.54
CA VAL A 163 -0.59 6.87 -3.28
C VAL A 163 -1.01 6.77 -4.74
N ARG A 164 -0.41 7.58 -5.61
CA ARG A 164 -0.74 7.63 -7.03
C ARG A 164 0.43 7.17 -7.90
N TRP A 165 0.07 6.44 -8.94
CA TRP A 165 1.00 6.02 -9.98
C TRP A 165 0.68 6.74 -11.28
N SER A 166 1.70 7.15 -12.01
CA SER A 166 1.57 7.75 -13.33
C SER A 166 2.61 7.17 -14.27
N ASP A 167 2.24 6.97 -15.54
CA ASP A 167 3.17 6.62 -16.60
C ASP A 167 3.14 7.78 -17.63
N ARG A 168 4.23 8.52 -17.70
CA ARG A 168 4.43 9.59 -18.67
C ARG A 168 5.65 9.28 -19.52
N ASP A 169 5.46 9.27 -20.81
CA ASP A 169 6.52 9.00 -21.80
C ASP A 169 7.31 7.73 -21.49
N GLY A 170 6.60 6.69 -21.01
CA GLY A 170 7.20 5.42 -20.61
C GLY A 170 7.94 5.46 -19.27
N ARG A 171 7.82 6.53 -18.49
CA ARG A 171 8.43 6.66 -17.17
C ARG A 171 7.38 6.48 -16.10
N LEU A 172 7.50 5.40 -15.36
CA LEU A 172 6.63 5.12 -14.22
C LEU A 172 7.09 5.95 -13.01
N ARG A 173 6.15 6.66 -12.40
CA ARG A 173 6.39 7.50 -11.22
C ARG A 173 5.40 7.15 -10.13
N LEU A 174 5.87 7.25 -8.90
CA LEU A 174 5.09 7.16 -7.69
C LEU A 174 4.99 8.56 -7.08
N ARG A 175 3.78 9.01 -6.78
CA ARG A 175 3.52 10.22 -6.00
C ARG A 175 2.77 9.86 -4.72
N LEU A 176 3.28 10.34 -3.60
CA LEU A 176 2.63 10.28 -2.32
C LEU A 176 2.22 11.69 -1.92
N ARG A 177 0.94 11.89 -1.64
CA ARG A 177 0.44 13.10 -0.99
C ARG A 177 0.01 12.72 0.42
N HIS A 178 0.43 13.47 1.42
CA HIS A 178 0.23 13.11 2.82
C HIS A 178 -0.11 14.31 3.67
N ARG A 179 -0.79 14.06 4.78
CA ARG A 179 -1.01 15.06 5.83
C ARG A 179 0.25 15.23 6.66
N THR A 180 0.65 16.49 6.85
CA THR A 180 1.91 16.82 7.57
C THR A 180 1.79 16.71 9.09
N ASP A 181 0.57 16.59 9.61
CA ASP A 181 0.31 16.28 11.02
C ASP A 181 0.39 14.78 11.34
N VAL A 182 0.56 13.93 10.32
CA VAL A 182 0.66 12.47 10.45
C VAL A 182 2.02 11.94 10.00
N LEU A 183 2.53 12.44 8.87
CA LEU A 183 3.80 12.04 8.28
C LEU A 183 4.66 13.28 8.00
N ASP A 184 5.94 13.22 8.32
CA ASP A 184 6.92 14.17 7.84
C ASP A 184 7.50 13.76 6.46
N ALA A 185 8.32 14.62 5.88
CA ALA A 185 8.92 14.37 4.58
C ALA A 185 9.80 13.11 4.57
N ALA A 186 10.49 12.80 5.67
CA ALA A 186 11.31 11.59 5.79
C ALA A 186 10.45 10.34 5.85
N GLY A 187 9.33 10.37 6.58
CA GLY A 187 8.35 9.28 6.62
C GLY A 187 7.72 9.01 5.26
N ALA A 188 7.35 10.07 4.52
CA ALA A 188 6.82 9.94 3.16
C ALA A 188 7.85 9.35 2.20
N ALA A 189 9.10 9.82 2.23
CA ALA A 189 10.19 9.28 1.42
C ALA A 189 10.45 7.79 1.74
N ARG A 190 10.37 7.41 3.01
CA ARG A 190 10.52 6.02 3.46
C ARG A 190 9.40 5.13 2.90
N ILE A 191 8.14 5.55 3.00
CA ILE A 191 7.01 4.80 2.43
C ILE A 191 7.13 4.68 0.91
N ALA A 192 7.58 5.72 0.21
CA ALA A 192 7.87 5.66 -1.22
C ALA A 192 8.96 4.61 -1.52
N GLY A 193 10.04 4.60 -0.73
CA GLY A 193 11.11 3.61 -0.81
C GLY A 193 10.60 2.18 -0.66
N TYR A 194 9.66 1.93 0.26
CA TYR A 194 9.04 0.61 0.45
C TYR A 194 8.25 0.16 -0.79
N HIS A 195 7.51 1.06 -1.43
CA HIS A 195 6.81 0.74 -2.67
C HIS A 195 7.78 0.39 -3.82
N LEU A 196 8.88 1.15 -3.96
CA LEU A 196 9.90 0.86 -4.97
C LEU A 196 10.60 -0.48 -4.68
N THR A 197 10.90 -0.78 -3.41
CA THR A 197 11.49 -2.05 -3.00
C THR A 197 10.54 -3.21 -3.25
N ALA A 198 9.24 -3.08 -2.90
CA ALA A 198 8.24 -4.09 -3.19
C ALA A 198 8.13 -4.39 -4.69
N LEU A 199 8.11 -3.35 -5.54
CA LEU A 199 8.11 -3.53 -6.99
C LEU A 199 9.37 -4.23 -7.49
N ARG A 200 10.56 -3.86 -6.98
CA ARG A 200 11.82 -4.49 -7.36
C ARG A 200 11.82 -5.98 -6.98
N LEU A 201 11.38 -6.32 -5.77
CA LEU A 201 11.30 -7.70 -5.31
C LEU A 201 10.30 -8.52 -6.16
N LEU A 202 9.12 -7.98 -6.42
CA LEU A 202 8.11 -8.60 -7.27
C LEU A 202 8.63 -8.84 -8.70
N THR A 203 9.37 -7.88 -9.25
CA THR A 203 9.89 -7.97 -10.62
C THR A 203 11.11 -8.87 -10.73
N ALA A 204 11.92 -9.00 -9.68
CA ALA A 204 13.09 -9.86 -9.66
C ALA A 204 12.69 -11.35 -9.76
N ASP A 205 11.70 -11.77 -8.98
CA ASP A 205 11.16 -13.13 -9.03
C ASP A 205 9.73 -13.16 -8.54
N VAL A 206 8.78 -13.26 -9.48
CA VAL A 206 7.35 -13.28 -9.17
C VAL A 206 6.92 -14.57 -8.44
N ASP A 207 7.69 -15.62 -8.50
CA ASP A 207 7.41 -16.89 -7.85
C ASP A 207 8.07 -17.00 -6.46
N ALA A 208 8.94 -16.07 -6.10
CA ALA A 208 9.52 -15.98 -4.77
C ALA A 208 8.47 -15.69 -3.71
N GLU A 209 8.69 -16.22 -2.50
CA GLU A 209 7.84 -15.95 -1.33
C GLU A 209 8.06 -14.51 -0.84
N HIS A 210 6.98 -13.73 -0.78
CA HIS A 210 7.05 -12.33 -0.37
C HIS A 210 7.02 -12.12 1.16
N ALA A 211 6.53 -13.09 1.95
CA ALA A 211 6.29 -12.92 3.38
C ALA A 211 7.56 -12.58 4.17
N GLY A 212 8.66 -13.28 3.90
CA GLY A 212 9.95 -13.06 4.56
C GLY A 212 10.81 -11.95 3.96
N GLN A 213 10.37 -11.28 2.89
CA GLN A 213 11.17 -10.25 2.24
C GLN A 213 11.02 -8.89 2.93
N SER A 214 12.16 -8.31 3.33
CA SER A 214 12.20 -6.97 3.94
C SER A 214 12.01 -5.88 2.89
N LEU A 215 11.22 -4.86 3.25
CA LEU A 215 11.06 -3.63 2.46
C LEU A 215 12.03 -2.52 2.87
N LEU A 216 12.79 -2.72 3.94
CA LEU A 216 13.75 -1.75 4.45
C LEU A 216 14.89 -1.53 3.43
N SER A 217 15.34 -0.31 3.33
CA SER A 217 16.56 0.03 2.60
C SER A 217 17.79 -0.53 3.32
N ALA A 218 18.92 -0.66 2.61
CA ALA A 218 20.17 -1.09 3.21
C ALA A 218 20.65 -0.14 4.33
N ASP A 219 20.35 1.16 4.21
CA ASP A 219 20.67 2.16 5.22
C ASP A 219 19.81 2.00 6.47
N GLU A 220 18.50 1.77 6.31
CA GLU A 220 17.60 1.49 7.43
C GLU A 220 17.99 0.20 8.17
N VAL A 221 18.35 -0.85 7.43
CA VAL A 221 18.83 -2.10 8.04
C VAL A 221 20.10 -1.85 8.84
N ARG A 222 21.04 -1.06 8.29
CA ARG A 222 22.27 -0.70 8.99
C ARG A 222 21.99 0.10 10.25
N GLU A 223 21.15 1.13 10.16
CA GLU A 223 20.77 1.96 11.31
C GLU A 223 20.11 1.15 12.43
N GLN A 224 19.23 0.20 12.06
CA GLN A 224 18.63 -0.71 13.04
C GLN A 224 19.67 -1.61 13.71
N LEU A 225 20.60 -2.19 12.95
CA LEU A 225 21.64 -3.05 13.49
C LEU A 225 22.58 -2.27 14.42
N GLU A 226 23.00 -1.07 14.04
CA GLU A 226 23.86 -0.21 14.85
C GLU A 226 23.11 0.28 16.12
N GLY A 227 21.86 0.66 16.00
CA GLY A 227 21.01 1.11 17.11
C GLY A 227 20.71 -0.02 18.12
N LEU A 228 20.51 -1.25 17.64
CA LEU A 228 20.27 -2.43 18.48
C LEU A 228 21.56 -2.98 19.12
N ALA A 229 22.72 -2.78 18.49
CA ALA A 229 24.01 -3.24 19.04
C ALA A 229 24.36 -2.55 20.38
N GLY A 230 23.78 -1.37 20.65
CA GLY A 230 24.09 -0.58 21.83
C GLY A 230 25.54 -0.11 21.88
N PRO A 231 25.96 0.70 22.88
CA PRO A 231 27.34 1.02 23.07
C PRO A 231 28.12 -0.25 23.39
N GLY A 232 29.18 -0.53 22.62
CA GLY A 232 30.04 -1.71 22.79
C GLY A 232 30.48 -1.85 24.24
N ARG A 233 29.96 -2.84 24.95
CA ARG A 233 30.50 -3.24 26.26
C ARG A 233 31.74 -4.06 26.01
N SER A 234 32.90 -3.59 26.48
CA SER A 234 34.06 -4.43 26.62
C SER A 234 33.72 -5.54 27.62
N LEU A 235 33.66 -6.77 27.14
CA LEU A 235 33.52 -7.91 28.04
C LEU A 235 34.78 -7.96 28.94
N PRO A 236 34.63 -8.17 30.28
CA PRO A 236 35.78 -8.41 31.12
C PRO A 236 36.55 -9.62 30.59
N ASP A 237 37.86 -9.54 30.57
CA ASP A 237 38.74 -10.62 30.11
C ASP A 237 38.88 -11.77 31.14
N ALA A 238 37.90 -11.85 32.04
CA ALA A 238 37.85 -12.86 33.10
C ALA A 238 37.08 -14.10 32.62
N ARG A 239 37.71 -15.25 32.69
CA ARG A 239 37.05 -16.54 32.42
C ARG A 239 36.03 -16.85 33.52
N ALA A 240 34.89 -17.47 33.15
CA ALA A 240 33.75 -17.74 34.04
C ALA A 240 34.09 -18.57 35.31
N HIS A 241 35.28 -19.08 35.42
CA HIS A 241 35.77 -19.84 36.61
C HIS A 241 36.65 -19.00 37.55
N GLU A 242 36.88 -17.71 37.24
CA GLU A 242 37.62 -16.76 38.08
C GLU A 242 36.70 -15.79 38.84
N LEU A 243 35.41 -16.00 38.76
CA LEU A 243 34.34 -15.36 39.54
C LEU A 243 33.79 -16.40 40.54
#